data_afe22fc4fa48897defce016dff5ae591
#
_entry.id   afe22fc4fa48897defce016dff5ae591
#
_cell.length_a   1.000
_cell.length_b   1.000
_cell.length_c   1.000
_cell.angle_alpha   90.00
_cell.angle_beta   90.00
_cell.angle_gamma   90.00
#
_symmetry.space_group_name_H-M   'P 1'
#
loop_
_entity.id
_entity.type
_entity.pdbx_description
1 polymer ?
#
loop_
_entity_poly.entity_id
_entity_poly.type
_entity_poly.pdbx_seq_one_letter_code
_entity_poly.pdbx_strand_id
1 'polypeptide(L)'
;MEAEFKKLYEENYSKIMRLCLGYVSGDMDMAKDLTQEVFIKIWNNLGSFRKESNITTWMYRIAVNTCLMSLRKMKKIPIKRVDVRDTPADRESTKEKERQFEEMYRCIQRLSPNNKAIILMELEGMPQKEIAQVMGLKHEAIRTRVHRIKNELTKCVNHE
;
A
#
# COMPACT_ATOMS: atom_id res chain seq x y z
N MET A 1 -23.53 8.02 -11.09
CA MET A 1 -22.72 7.31 -10.09
C MET A 1 -22.01 6.06 -10.61
N GLU A 2 -22.67 5.21 -11.35
CA GLU A 2 -22.01 4.00 -11.89
C GLU A 2 -20.87 4.31 -12.86
N ALA A 3 -21.07 5.27 -13.76
CA ALA A 3 -20.04 5.66 -14.73
C ALA A 3 -18.81 6.29 -14.04
N GLU A 4 -19.05 7.11 -13.04
CA GLU A 4 -17.99 7.74 -12.24
C GLU A 4 -17.20 6.70 -11.45
N PHE A 5 -17.89 5.78 -10.80
CA PHE A 5 -17.25 4.70 -10.06
C PHE A 5 -16.43 3.80 -10.99
N LYS A 6 -16.98 3.43 -12.14
CA LYS A 6 -16.29 2.60 -13.11
C LYS A 6 -14.97 3.24 -13.56
N LYS A 7 -15.00 4.54 -13.82
CA LYS A 7 -13.80 5.30 -14.19
C LYS A 7 -12.76 5.29 -13.07
N LEU A 8 -13.17 5.54 -11.83
CA LEU A 8 -12.29 5.51 -10.67
C LEU A 8 -11.68 4.12 -10.46
N TYR A 9 -12.49 3.09 -10.63
CA TYR A 9 -12.06 1.70 -10.50
C TYR A 9 -10.99 1.37 -11.55
N GLU A 10 -11.27 1.65 -12.82
CA GLU A 10 -10.34 1.34 -13.91
C GLU A 10 -9.02 2.10 -13.80
N GLU A 11 -9.08 3.37 -13.40
CA GLU A 11 -7.88 4.22 -13.30
C GLU A 11 -7.02 3.90 -12.08
N ASN A 12 -7.62 3.38 -11.01
CA ASN A 12 -6.94 3.28 -9.71
C ASN A 12 -6.78 1.86 -9.17
N TYR A 13 -7.38 0.86 -9.83
CA TYR A 13 -7.32 -0.53 -9.33
C TYR A 13 -5.88 -1.00 -9.10
N SER A 14 -5.02 -0.83 -10.10
CA SER A 14 -3.63 -1.28 -10.02
C SER A 14 -2.87 -0.60 -8.89
N LYS A 15 -3.10 0.69 -8.70
CA LYS A 15 -2.45 1.48 -7.66
C LYS A 15 -2.87 1.04 -6.26
N ILE A 16 -4.16 0.84 -6.06
CA ILE A 16 -4.70 0.38 -4.77
C ILE A 16 -4.25 -1.06 -4.51
N MET A 17 -4.24 -1.90 -5.54
CA MET A 17 -3.76 -3.28 -5.43
C MET A 17 -2.29 -3.32 -4.98
N ARG A 18 -1.43 -2.46 -5.53
CA ARG A 18 -0.02 -2.40 -5.12
C ARG A 18 0.13 -1.94 -3.67
N LEU A 19 -0.68 -0.97 -3.23
CA LEU A 19 -0.69 -0.55 -1.83
C LEU A 19 -1.05 -1.74 -0.93
N CYS A 20 -2.10 -2.45 -1.26
CA CYS A 20 -2.56 -3.61 -0.48
C CYS A 20 -1.51 -4.73 -0.46
N LEU A 21 -0.87 -5.01 -1.61
CA LEU A 21 0.22 -5.98 -1.69
C LEU A 21 1.36 -5.65 -0.74
N GLY A 22 1.74 -4.37 -0.68
CA GLY A 22 2.77 -3.91 0.25
C GLY A 22 2.42 -4.14 1.71
N TYR A 23 1.13 -4.00 2.06
CA TYR A 23 0.65 -4.23 3.42
C TYR A 23 0.63 -5.70 3.81
N VAL A 24 0.36 -6.59 2.88
CA VAL A 24 0.21 -8.03 3.15
C VAL A 24 1.42 -8.85 2.69
N SER A 25 2.55 -8.18 2.53
CA SER A 25 3.84 -8.81 2.19
C SER A 25 3.81 -9.64 0.90
N GLY A 26 3.08 -9.16 -0.10
CA GLY A 26 3.00 -9.80 -1.41
C GLY A 26 2.00 -10.95 -1.51
N ASP A 27 1.19 -11.20 -0.47
CA ASP A 27 0.12 -12.20 -0.53
C ASP A 27 -0.98 -11.70 -1.48
N MET A 28 -1.04 -12.28 -2.67
CA MET A 28 -1.93 -11.84 -3.74
C MET A 28 -3.40 -12.01 -3.37
N ASP A 29 -3.76 -13.11 -2.72
CA ASP A 29 -5.15 -13.38 -2.36
C ASP A 29 -5.66 -12.41 -1.31
N MET A 30 -4.87 -12.14 -0.27
CA MET A 30 -5.20 -11.14 0.74
C MET A 30 -5.26 -9.74 0.14
N ALA A 31 -4.35 -9.41 -0.78
CA ALA A 31 -4.33 -8.11 -1.43
C ALA A 31 -5.57 -7.89 -2.29
N LYS A 32 -6.03 -8.93 -3.01
CA LYS A 32 -7.27 -8.86 -3.79
C LYS A 32 -8.49 -8.63 -2.90
N ASP A 33 -8.57 -9.34 -1.78
CA ASP A 33 -9.67 -9.17 -0.82
C ASP A 33 -9.68 -7.78 -0.22
N LEU A 34 -8.53 -7.25 0.16
CA LEU A 34 -8.42 -5.88 0.67
C LEU A 34 -8.80 -4.85 -0.38
N THR A 35 -8.32 -5.02 -1.59
CA THR A 35 -8.62 -4.12 -2.70
C THR A 35 -10.12 -4.08 -2.97
N GLN A 36 -10.77 -5.23 -2.98
CA GLN A 36 -12.22 -5.33 -3.13
C GLN A 36 -12.93 -4.60 -1.99
N GLU A 37 -12.50 -4.80 -0.76
CA GLU A 37 -13.08 -4.11 0.41
C GLU A 37 -12.93 -2.59 0.29
N VAL A 38 -11.78 -2.11 -0.16
CA VAL A 38 -11.54 -0.67 -0.41
C VAL A 38 -12.54 -0.12 -1.42
N PHE A 39 -12.72 -0.80 -2.55
CA PHE A 39 -13.62 -0.32 -3.61
C PHE A 39 -15.09 -0.41 -3.20
N ILE A 40 -15.47 -1.38 -2.38
CA ILE A 40 -16.82 -1.43 -1.80
C ILE A 40 -17.06 -0.20 -0.92
N LYS A 41 -16.10 0.17 -0.10
CA LYS A 41 -16.18 1.39 0.74
C LYS A 41 -16.23 2.66 -0.10
N ILE A 42 -15.46 2.72 -1.17
CA ILE A 42 -15.49 3.84 -2.11
C ILE A 42 -16.89 3.96 -2.73
N TRP A 43 -17.45 2.86 -3.20
CA TRP A 43 -18.80 2.82 -3.76
C TRP A 43 -19.83 3.34 -2.77
N ASN A 44 -19.81 2.83 -1.54
CA ASN A 44 -20.78 3.17 -0.50
C ASN A 44 -20.69 4.64 -0.09
N ASN A 45 -19.54 5.28 -0.23
CA ASN A 45 -19.31 6.64 0.24
C ASN A 45 -19.16 7.67 -0.89
N LEU A 46 -19.21 7.24 -2.15
CA LEU A 46 -18.99 8.14 -3.28
C LEU A 46 -20.04 9.25 -3.35
N GLY A 47 -21.27 8.95 -3.02
CA GLY A 47 -22.36 9.94 -2.99
C GLY A 47 -22.18 11.04 -1.95
N SER A 48 -21.41 10.78 -0.89
CA SER A 48 -21.16 11.75 0.18
C SER A 48 -19.83 12.49 0.02
N PHE A 49 -19.10 12.25 -1.05
CA PHE A 49 -17.85 12.96 -1.33
C PHE A 49 -18.12 14.43 -1.62
N ARG A 50 -17.55 15.31 -0.80
CA ARG A 50 -17.85 16.76 -0.81
C ARG A 50 -16.88 17.61 -1.63
N LYS A 51 -15.98 17.03 -2.39
CA LYS A 51 -14.96 17.76 -3.19
C LYS A 51 -14.06 18.70 -2.36
N GLU A 52 -13.98 18.52 -1.05
CA GLU A 52 -13.09 19.29 -0.16
C GLU A 52 -11.61 18.91 -0.34
N SER A 53 -11.35 17.78 -0.97
CA SER A 53 -10.02 17.31 -1.34
C SER A 53 -10.07 16.73 -2.74
N ASN A 54 -8.89 16.51 -3.33
CA ASN A 54 -8.77 15.73 -4.55
C ASN A 54 -9.36 14.33 -4.32
N ILE A 55 -10.11 13.82 -5.28
CA ILE A 55 -10.75 12.50 -5.16
C ILE A 55 -9.71 11.38 -4.94
N THR A 56 -8.54 11.51 -5.53
CA THR A 56 -7.44 10.56 -5.33
C THR A 56 -7.00 10.54 -3.86
N THR A 57 -6.86 11.70 -3.23
CA THR A 57 -6.54 11.83 -1.80
C THR A 57 -7.60 11.14 -0.94
N TRP A 58 -8.87 11.39 -1.25
CA TRP A 58 -10.00 10.79 -0.53
C TRP A 58 -9.99 9.26 -0.65
N MET A 59 -9.77 8.74 -1.87
CA MET A 59 -9.68 7.29 -2.10
C MET A 59 -8.53 6.66 -1.33
N TYR A 60 -7.37 7.28 -1.33
CA TYR A 60 -6.21 6.74 -0.61
C TYR A 60 -6.41 6.79 0.91
N ARG A 61 -7.14 7.76 1.44
CA ARG A 61 -7.52 7.75 2.87
C ARG A 61 -8.34 6.51 3.20
N ILE A 62 -9.32 6.19 2.36
CA ILE A 62 -10.14 4.97 2.53
C ILE A 62 -9.25 3.73 2.45
N ALA A 63 -8.36 3.68 1.46
CA ALA A 63 -7.47 2.54 1.24
C ALA A 63 -6.52 2.34 2.43
N VAL A 64 -5.85 3.40 2.87
CA VAL A 64 -4.91 3.35 4.00
C VAL A 64 -5.64 2.92 5.27
N ASN A 65 -6.79 3.52 5.56
CA ASN A 65 -7.58 3.17 6.75
C ASN A 65 -8.04 1.71 6.71
N THR A 66 -8.45 1.22 5.55
CA THR A 66 -8.86 -0.17 5.38
C THR A 66 -7.70 -1.12 5.66
N CYS A 67 -6.52 -0.82 5.12
CA CYS A 67 -5.31 -1.60 5.36
C CYS A 67 -4.90 -1.58 6.83
N LEU A 68 -4.93 -0.40 7.48
CA LEU A 68 -4.59 -0.27 8.90
C LEU A 68 -5.54 -1.08 9.78
N MET A 69 -6.83 -1.04 9.50
CA MET A 69 -7.82 -1.83 10.25
C MET A 69 -7.60 -3.33 10.06
N SER A 70 -7.28 -3.75 8.85
CA SER A 70 -6.97 -5.15 8.54
C SER A 70 -5.75 -5.63 9.33
N LEU A 71 -4.69 -4.84 9.41
CA LEU A 71 -3.51 -5.18 10.19
C LEU A 71 -3.81 -5.33 11.68
N ARG A 72 -4.67 -4.48 12.24
CA ARG A 72 -5.10 -4.59 13.64
C ARG A 72 -5.82 -5.91 13.90
N LYS A 73 -6.67 -6.34 12.98
CA LYS A 73 -7.36 -7.64 13.08
C LYS A 73 -6.39 -8.81 12.97
N MET A 74 -5.39 -8.70 12.10
CA MET A 74 -4.40 -9.75 11.86
C MET A 74 -3.46 -9.97 13.04
N LYS A 75 -3.17 -8.95 13.84
CA LYS A 75 -2.34 -9.08 15.04
C LYS A 75 -2.98 -9.96 16.12
N LYS A 76 -4.29 -10.18 16.06
CA LYS A 76 -5.03 -11.03 16.99
C LYS A 76 -5.10 -12.50 16.53
N ILE A 77 -4.69 -12.79 15.30
CA ILE A 77 -4.70 -14.13 14.72
C ILE A 77 -3.25 -14.49 14.42
N PRO A 78 -2.74 -15.63 14.93
CA PRO A 78 -1.38 -16.04 14.58
C PRO A 78 -1.28 -16.19 13.07
N ILE A 79 -0.42 -15.38 12.48
CA ILE A 79 -0.17 -15.38 11.04
C ILE A 79 0.49 -16.70 10.72
N LYS A 80 -0.24 -17.59 10.05
CA LYS A 80 0.39 -18.66 9.32
C LYS A 80 1.19 -17.99 8.21
N ARG A 81 2.50 -18.03 8.34
CA ARG A 81 3.35 -17.70 7.20
C ARG A 81 2.96 -18.65 6.08
N VAL A 82 2.20 -18.14 5.13
CA VAL A 82 2.05 -18.81 3.87
C VAL A 82 3.42 -18.67 3.22
N ASP A 83 4.18 -19.75 3.24
CA ASP A 83 5.32 -19.88 2.38
C ASP A 83 4.81 -19.71 0.95
N VAL A 84 4.95 -18.51 0.41
CA VAL A 84 4.75 -18.29 -1.02
C VAL A 84 5.95 -18.90 -1.71
N ARG A 85 6.03 -20.21 -1.65
CA ARG A 85 6.95 -20.96 -2.48
C ARG A 85 6.20 -21.42 -3.70
N ASP A 86 6.87 -21.23 -4.77
CA ASP A 86 6.67 -21.94 -6.01
C ASP A 86 5.65 -21.38 -6.96
N THR A 87 6.07 -20.29 -7.59
CA THR A 87 6.02 -20.29 -9.03
C THR A 87 7.44 -20.53 -9.51
N PRO A 88 7.71 -21.62 -10.22
CA PRO A 88 9.04 -21.80 -10.81
C PRO A 88 9.26 -20.68 -11.81
N ALA A 89 10.11 -19.74 -11.44
CA ALA A 89 10.53 -18.68 -12.35
C ALA A 89 11.53 -19.29 -13.33
N ASP A 90 11.10 -19.44 -14.56
CA ASP A 90 11.89 -20.06 -15.63
C ASP A 90 13.02 -19.18 -16.16
N ARG A 91 13.39 -18.06 -15.48
CA ARG A 91 14.43 -17.13 -15.95
C ARG A 91 15.27 -16.60 -14.80
N GLU A 92 16.57 -16.80 -14.88
CA GLU A 92 17.54 -16.35 -13.87
C GLU A 92 17.49 -14.82 -13.61
N SER A 93 17.25 -14.00 -14.63
CA SER A 93 17.13 -12.56 -14.51
C SER A 93 15.86 -12.11 -13.76
N THR A 94 14.78 -12.91 -13.87
CA THR A 94 13.54 -12.70 -13.13
C THR A 94 13.70 -13.11 -11.66
N LYS A 95 14.48 -14.17 -11.38
CA LYS A 95 14.72 -14.63 -10.01
C LYS A 95 15.43 -13.59 -9.16
N GLU A 96 16.41 -12.89 -9.73
CA GLU A 96 17.14 -11.87 -8.99
C GLU A 96 16.28 -10.63 -8.71
N LYS A 97 15.49 -10.19 -9.69
CA LYS A 97 14.52 -9.10 -9.50
C LYS A 97 13.45 -9.48 -8.49
N GLU A 98 12.90 -10.68 -8.57
CA GLU A 98 11.92 -11.20 -7.61
C GLU A 98 12.50 -11.27 -6.20
N ARG A 99 13.74 -11.70 -6.06
CA ARG A 99 14.45 -11.74 -4.79
C ARG A 99 14.61 -10.34 -4.19
N GLN A 100 14.97 -9.35 -5.01
CA GLN A 100 15.08 -7.96 -4.59
C GLN A 100 13.74 -7.39 -4.14
N PHE A 101 12.65 -7.71 -4.84
CA PHE A 101 11.31 -7.31 -4.45
C PHE A 101 10.88 -7.97 -3.14
N GLU A 102 11.16 -9.26 -2.97
CA GLU A 102 10.85 -9.98 -1.73
C GLU A 102 11.59 -9.39 -0.54
N GLU A 103 12.87 -9.06 -0.71
CA GLU A 103 13.68 -8.41 0.33
C GLU A 103 13.12 -7.04 0.68
N MET A 104 12.74 -6.26 -0.32
CA MET A 104 12.14 -4.95 -0.11
C MET A 104 10.82 -5.07 0.65
N TYR A 105 9.93 -5.98 0.26
CA TYR A 105 8.68 -6.23 0.98
C TYR A 105 8.92 -6.65 2.42
N ARG A 106 9.91 -7.50 2.64
CA ARG A 106 10.30 -7.95 3.98
C ARG A 106 10.76 -6.77 4.84
N CYS A 107 11.58 -5.89 4.28
CA CYS A 107 12.04 -4.68 4.96
C CYS A 107 10.88 -3.72 5.24
N ILE A 108 9.96 -3.55 4.30
CA ILE A 108 8.77 -2.72 4.48
C ILE A 108 7.90 -3.26 5.63
N GLN A 109 7.81 -4.58 5.81
CA GLN A 109 7.04 -5.17 6.90
C GLN A 109 7.56 -4.83 8.29
N ARG A 110 8.83 -4.43 8.41
CA ARG A 110 9.41 -4.00 9.69
C ARG A 110 9.05 -2.57 10.07
N LEU A 111 8.53 -1.80 9.13
CA LEU A 111 8.11 -0.42 9.39
C LEU A 111 6.81 -0.40 10.19
N SER A 112 6.60 0.71 10.93
CA SER A 112 5.31 0.96 11.56
C SER A 112 4.20 1.02 10.50
N PRO A 113 2.94 0.74 10.86
CA PRO A 113 1.84 0.80 9.89
C PRO A 113 1.73 2.13 9.16
N ASN A 114 1.93 3.24 9.85
CA ASN A 114 1.88 4.56 9.22
C ASN A 114 3.04 4.78 8.25
N ASN A 115 4.24 4.35 8.61
CA ASN A 115 5.40 4.46 7.74
C ASN A 115 5.29 3.55 6.52
N LYS A 116 4.66 2.38 6.64
CA LYS A 116 4.33 1.55 5.47
C LYS A 116 3.47 2.30 4.48
N ALA A 117 2.39 2.92 4.96
CA ALA A 117 1.49 3.69 4.10
C ALA A 117 2.25 4.79 3.37
N ILE A 118 3.06 5.55 4.09
CA ILE A 118 3.83 6.67 3.54
C ILE A 118 4.77 6.19 2.44
N ILE A 119 5.57 5.17 2.70
CA ILE A 119 6.56 4.71 1.71
C ILE A 119 5.90 4.04 0.51
N LEU A 120 4.81 3.31 0.71
CA LEU A 120 4.10 2.70 -0.41
C LEU A 120 3.50 3.74 -1.35
N MET A 121 2.97 4.84 -0.82
CA MET A 121 2.49 5.95 -1.64
C MET A 121 3.64 6.68 -2.34
N GLU A 122 4.77 6.87 -1.66
CA GLU A 122 5.98 7.47 -2.26
C GLU A 122 6.48 6.62 -3.44
N LEU A 123 6.51 5.30 -3.28
CA LEU A 123 6.94 4.38 -4.34
C LEU A 123 5.99 4.38 -5.54
N GLU A 124 4.72 4.72 -5.34
CA GLU A 124 3.76 4.92 -6.42
C GLU A 124 3.94 6.25 -7.16
N GLY A 125 4.85 7.10 -6.70
CA GLY A 125 5.08 8.40 -7.32
C GLY A 125 4.11 9.48 -6.87
N MET A 126 3.37 9.25 -5.79
CA MET A 126 2.47 10.28 -5.25
C MET A 126 3.29 11.44 -4.71
N PRO A 127 2.94 12.70 -5.05
CA PRO A 127 3.62 13.85 -4.47
C PRO A 127 3.52 13.87 -2.95
N GLN A 128 4.61 14.22 -2.28
CA GLN A 128 4.66 14.22 -0.81
C GLN A 128 3.60 15.12 -0.18
N LYS A 129 3.25 16.20 -0.87
CA LYS A 129 2.16 17.08 -0.44
C LYS A 129 0.82 16.35 -0.38
N GLU A 130 0.54 15.48 -1.35
CA GLU A 130 -0.67 14.63 -1.35
C GLU A 130 -0.60 13.55 -0.28
N ILE A 131 0.57 12.93 -0.10
CA ILE A 131 0.77 11.95 0.98
C ILE A 131 0.46 12.60 2.34
N ALA A 132 0.91 13.82 2.55
CA ALA A 132 0.63 14.60 3.75
C ALA A 132 -0.88 14.75 3.96
N GLN A 133 -1.63 15.06 2.91
CA GLN A 133 -3.08 15.18 2.97
C GLN A 133 -3.75 13.84 3.29
N VAL A 134 -3.29 12.74 2.70
CA VAL A 134 -3.82 11.41 3.00
C VAL A 134 -3.60 11.05 4.47
N MET A 135 -2.41 11.33 5.00
CA MET A 135 -2.03 10.94 6.37
C MET A 135 -2.47 11.94 7.43
N GLY A 136 -2.93 13.12 7.03
CA GLY A 136 -3.28 14.18 7.98
C GLY A 136 -2.06 14.76 8.69
N LEU A 137 -0.92 14.80 8.03
CA LEU A 137 0.34 15.31 8.56
C LEU A 137 0.80 16.53 7.75
N LYS A 138 1.74 17.29 8.31
CA LYS A 138 2.35 18.42 7.60
C LYS A 138 3.30 17.89 6.52
N HIS A 139 3.41 18.64 5.43
CA HIS A 139 4.30 18.30 4.32
C HIS A 139 5.77 18.11 4.79
N GLU A 140 6.23 18.97 5.68
CA GLU A 140 7.59 18.86 6.24
C GLU A 140 7.79 17.57 7.02
N ALA A 141 6.77 17.15 7.78
CA ALA A 141 6.82 15.89 8.53
C ALA A 141 6.91 14.68 7.58
N ILE A 142 6.17 14.71 6.48
CA ILE A 142 6.23 13.64 5.47
C ILE A 142 7.61 13.59 4.82
N ARG A 143 8.15 14.75 4.42
CA ARG A 143 9.47 14.81 3.81
C ARG A 143 10.54 14.22 4.71
N THR A 144 10.53 14.56 5.99
CA THR A 144 11.47 14.02 6.98
C THR A 144 11.29 12.52 7.16
N ARG A 145 10.05 12.05 7.28
CA ARG A 145 9.76 10.61 7.43
C ARG A 145 10.17 9.82 6.22
N VAL A 146 9.87 10.28 5.02
CA VAL A 146 10.27 9.61 3.78
C VAL A 146 11.79 9.45 3.72
N HIS A 147 12.52 10.50 4.05
CA HIS A 147 13.97 10.45 4.08
C HIS A 147 14.51 9.39 5.05
N ARG A 148 13.98 9.35 6.27
CA ARG A 148 14.35 8.36 7.28
C ARG A 148 13.97 6.94 6.85
N ILE A 149 12.78 6.77 6.29
CA ILE A 149 12.30 5.46 5.84
C ILE A 149 13.20 4.93 4.72
N LYS A 150 13.53 5.77 3.75
CA LYS A 150 14.43 5.36 2.65
C LYS A 150 15.80 4.93 3.17
N ASN A 151 16.33 5.64 4.16
CA ASN A 151 17.60 5.26 4.80
C ASN A 151 17.49 3.91 5.52
N GLU A 152 16.42 3.70 6.29
CA GLU A 152 16.18 2.43 6.97
C GLU A 152 16.02 1.26 5.98
N LEU A 153 15.29 1.48 4.90
CA LEU A 153 15.11 0.46 3.87
C LEU A 153 16.42 0.12 3.16
N THR A 154 17.21 1.12 2.82
CA THR A 154 18.52 0.93 2.21
C THR A 154 19.42 0.09 3.10
N LYS A 155 19.46 0.39 4.39
CA LYS A 155 20.23 -0.39 5.36
C LYS A 155 19.71 -1.82 5.49
N CYS A 156 18.39 -1.98 5.55
CA CYS A 156 17.76 -3.29 5.67
C CYS A 156 18.06 -4.18 4.47
N VAL A 157 17.94 -3.65 3.26
CA VAL A 157 18.20 -4.40 2.02
C VAL A 157 19.67 -4.76 1.88
N ASN A 158 20.57 -3.88 2.30
CA ASN A 158 22.02 -4.07 2.15
C ASN A 158 22.66 -4.86 3.29
N HIS A 159 21.99 -4.99 4.42
CA HIS A 159 22.51 -5.67 5.62
C HIS A 159 21.72 -6.93 5.94
N GLU A 160 21.77 -7.85 5.08
CA GLU A 160 21.19 -9.16 5.38
C GLU A 160 21.90 -9.92 6.47
#